data_412374701cfd2098cabd3faafa244f43
#
_entry.id   412374701cfd2098cabd3faafa244f43
#
_cell.length_a   1.000
_cell.length_b   1.000
_cell.length_c   1.000
_cell.angle_alpha   90.00
_cell.angle_beta   90.00
_cell.angle_gamma   90.00
#
_symmetry.space_group_name_H-M   'P 1'
#
loop_
_entity.id
_entity.type
_entity.pdbx_description
1 polymer ?
#
loop_
_entity_poly.entity_id
_entity_poly.type
_entity_poly.pdbx_seq_one_letter_code
_entity_poly.pdbx_strand_id
1 'polypeptide(L)'
;LTFPRKGDTPRIREYAITGKLQRQFLNGNNSKIRADGFVTAGNVTGTATEEFITSFGQGVEPRVRVFNRAGVQLRSFLAFPSAYRGGVVHATGDVDGDGVEEIIVGTATGTAQVRVFSGTGKLIRQFFAFTKQYTGGIRLAIADVDGDGSNEILASKFSKDPRVAIFSGSGIFIR
;
A
#
# COMPACT_ATOMS: atom_id res chain seq x y z
N LEU A 1 10.44 7.05 -8.89
CA LEU A 1 9.22 6.54 -9.55
C LEU A 1 8.42 7.71 -10.08
N THR A 2 8.21 7.77 -11.38
CA THR A 2 7.35 8.79 -12.00
C THR A 2 6.05 8.13 -12.44
N PHE A 3 4.93 8.67 -12.00
CA PHE A 3 3.61 8.28 -12.51
C PHE A 3 3.29 9.07 -13.78
N PRO A 4 2.55 8.46 -14.71
CA PRO A 4 2.12 9.13 -15.92
C PRO A 4 1.18 10.31 -15.60
N ARG A 5 1.22 11.34 -16.43
CA ARG A 5 0.27 12.47 -16.36
C ARG A 5 -1.16 11.96 -16.59
N LYS A 6 -2.15 12.71 -16.12
CA LYS A 6 -3.57 12.43 -16.33
C LYS A 6 -3.84 12.13 -17.81
N GLY A 7 -4.23 10.89 -18.11
CA GLY A 7 -4.54 10.41 -19.47
C GLY A 7 -3.56 9.40 -20.04
N ASP A 8 -2.39 9.18 -19.42
CA ASP A 8 -1.44 8.16 -19.85
C ASP A 8 -1.82 6.77 -19.31
N THR A 9 -1.38 5.74 -20.00
CA THR A 9 -1.49 4.36 -19.52
C THR A 9 -0.61 4.19 -18.28
N PRO A 10 -1.14 3.75 -17.13
CA PRO A 10 -0.35 3.61 -15.92
C PRO A 10 0.73 2.55 -16.12
N ARG A 11 1.98 2.94 -15.91
CA ARG A 11 3.16 2.07 -16.02
C ARG A 11 3.98 2.12 -14.76
N ILE A 12 4.52 0.98 -14.37
CA ILE A 12 5.60 0.88 -13.40
C ILE A 12 6.91 0.98 -14.17
N ARG A 13 7.81 1.85 -13.71
CA ARG A 13 9.15 2.04 -14.29
C ARG A 13 10.19 1.85 -13.21
N GLU A 14 11.16 1.00 -13.49
CA GLU A 14 12.32 0.77 -12.65
C GLU A 14 13.54 1.47 -13.28
N TYR A 15 14.26 2.23 -12.47
CA TYR A 15 15.45 2.95 -12.87
C TYR A 15 16.65 2.47 -12.04
N ALA A 16 17.83 2.36 -12.68
CA ALA A 16 19.09 2.23 -11.96
C ALA A 16 19.36 3.51 -11.13
N ILE A 17 20.26 3.41 -10.16
CA ILE A 17 20.71 4.57 -9.37
C ILE A 17 21.30 5.69 -10.27
N THR A 18 21.80 5.33 -11.45
CA THR A 18 22.29 6.27 -12.48
C THR A 18 21.19 7.03 -13.23
N GLY A 19 19.91 6.75 -12.93
CA GLY A 19 18.76 7.30 -13.65
C GLY A 19 18.43 6.60 -14.97
N LYS A 20 19.18 5.58 -15.37
CA LYS A 20 18.88 4.82 -16.58
C LYS A 20 17.67 3.92 -16.39
N LEU A 21 16.68 4.02 -17.28
CA LEU A 21 15.51 3.12 -17.29
C LEU A 21 15.98 1.67 -17.51
N GLN A 22 15.66 0.80 -16.55
CA GLN A 22 15.99 -0.63 -16.63
C GLN A 22 14.84 -1.42 -17.22
N ARG A 23 13.61 -1.16 -16.79
CA ARG A 23 12.40 -1.80 -17.30
C ARG A 23 11.15 -0.97 -17.10
N GLN A 24 10.11 -1.32 -17.85
CA GLN A 24 8.76 -0.79 -17.64
C GLN A 24 7.71 -1.83 -18.03
N PHE A 25 6.59 -1.83 -17.33
CA PHE A 25 5.44 -2.68 -17.64
C PHE A 25 4.12 -1.99 -17.26
N LEU A 26 3.00 -2.52 -17.76
CA LEU A 26 1.68 -1.95 -17.50
C LEU A 26 1.21 -2.28 -16.08
N ASN A 27 0.66 -1.28 -15.38
CA ASN A 27 -0.03 -1.49 -14.12
C ASN A 27 -1.51 -1.88 -14.38
N GLY A 28 -1.71 -3.14 -14.78
CA GLY A 28 -3.03 -3.69 -15.12
C GLY A 28 -3.45 -3.47 -16.59
N ASN A 29 -4.50 -4.17 -17.00
CA ASN A 29 -4.95 -4.24 -18.40
C ASN A 29 -5.81 -3.04 -18.84
N ASN A 30 -6.06 -2.05 -17.99
CA ASN A 30 -6.96 -0.94 -18.31
C ASN A 30 -6.20 0.35 -18.63
N SER A 31 -6.11 0.64 -19.93
CA SER A 31 -5.50 1.86 -20.46
C SER A 31 -6.23 3.17 -20.11
N LYS A 32 -7.37 3.10 -19.41
CA LYS A 32 -8.23 4.26 -19.09
C LYS A 32 -8.21 4.69 -17.63
N ILE A 33 -7.35 4.12 -16.78
CA ILE A 33 -7.26 4.51 -15.38
C ILE A 33 -6.66 5.92 -15.31
N ARG A 34 -7.46 6.90 -14.85
CA ARG A 34 -7.09 8.29 -14.68
C ARG A 34 -7.04 8.64 -13.19
N ALA A 35 -6.24 7.92 -12.44
CA ALA A 35 -6.04 8.15 -11.00
C ALA A 35 -4.55 8.17 -10.69
N ASP A 36 -4.19 8.85 -9.63
CA ASP A 36 -2.85 8.75 -9.08
C ASP A 36 -2.57 7.29 -8.70
N GLY A 37 -1.34 6.86 -8.86
CA GLY A 37 -0.93 5.51 -8.50
C GLY A 37 0.11 5.52 -7.40
N PHE A 38 0.08 4.49 -6.56
CA PHE A 38 1.08 4.24 -5.53
C PHE A 38 1.77 2.92 -5.85
N VAL A 39 3.07 2.84 -5.55
CA VAL A 39 3.85 1.61 -5.69
C VAL A 39 4.83 1.50 -4.55
N THR A 40 4.94 0.29 -4.00
CA THR A 40 6.01 -0.13 -3.09
C THR A 40 6.66 -1.40 -3.64
N ALA A 41 7.83 -1.75 -3.11
CA ALA A 41 8.44 -3.05 -3.31
C ALA A 41 8.56 -3.74 -1.94
N GLY A 42 8.40 -5.05 -1.92
CA GLY A 42 8.53 -5.86 -0.71
C GLY A 42 8.42 -7.34 -1.01
N ASN A 43 9.03 -8.17 -0.17
CA ASN A 43 8.98 -9.61 -0.29
C ASN A 43 7.67 -10.16 0.32
N VAL A 44 6.56 -9.99 -0.41
CA VAL A 44 5.23 -10.40 0.08
C VAL A 44 4.85 -11.84 -0.30
N THR A 45 5.71 -12.54 -1.03
CA THR A 45 5.46 -13.93 -1.42
C THR A 45 6.38 -14.93 -0.72
N GLY A 46 7.32 -14.46 0.13
CA GLY A 46 8.30 -15.31 0.81
C GLY A 46 9.37 -15.87 -0.14
N THR A 47 9.54 -15.30 -1.31
CA THR A 47 10.61 -15.66 -2.25
C THR A 47 11.88 -14.83 -1.98
N ALA A 48 12.98 -15.16 -2.64
CA ALA A 48 14.22 -14.37 -2.50
C ALA A 48 14.19 -13.01 -3.23
N THR A 49 13.07 -12.65 -3.85
CA THR A 49 12.93 -11.42 -4.64
C THR A 49 11.72 -10.63 -4.17
N GLU A 50 11.86 -9.31 -4.19
CA GLU A 50 10.75 -8.40 -3.94
C GLU A 50 9.74 -8.38 -5.09
N GLU A 51 8.48 -8.21 -4.76
CA GLU A 51 7.39 -7.91 -5.66
C GLU A 51 7.13 -6.41 -5.73
N PHE A 52 6.46 -5.96 -6.79
CA PHE A 52 5.89 -4.62 -6.87
C PHE A 52 4.42 -4.66 -6.47
N ILE A 53 4.06 -3.90 -5.47
CA ILE A 53 2.68 -3.74 -4.99
C ILE A 53 2.16 -2.40 -5.47
N THR A 54 0.96 -2.37 -6.05
CA THR A 54 0.36 -1.15 -6.58
C THR A 54 -1.06 -0.96 -6.12
N SER A 55 -1.43 0.30 -5.95
CA SER A 55 -2.82 0.72 -5.75
C SER A 55 -3.08 2.04 -6.47
N PHE A 56 -4.34 2.50 -6.45
CA PHE A 56 -4.74 3.74 -7.08
C PHE A 56 -5.44 4.67 -6.09
N GLY A 57 -5.32 5.97 -6.38
CA GLY A 57 -5.99 7.05 -5.67
C GLY A 57 -7.50 7.07 -5.94
N GLN A 58 -8.11 8.23 -5.69
CA GLN A 58 -9.55 8.43 -5.75
C GLN A 58 -10.14 8.19 -7.15
N GLY A 59 -11.42 7.80 -7.18
CA GLY A 59 -12.22 7.69 -8.42
C GLY A 59 -12.24 6.30 -9.02
N VAL A 60 -11.38 5.38 -8.59
CA VAL A 60 -11.32 4.01 -9.12
C VAL A 60 -11.57 2.98 -8.03
N GLU A 61 -11.74 1.72 -8.42
CA GLU A 61 -11.90 0.62 -7.48
C GLU A 61 -10.70 0.53 -6.52
N PRO A 62 -10.93 0.19 -5.23
CA PRO A 62 -9.88 0.07 -4.22
C PRO A 62 -9.09 -1.24 -4.39
N ARG A 63 -8.43 -1.38 -5.52
CA ARG A 63 -7.76 -2.60 -5.94
C ARG A 63 -6.26 -2.51 -5.69
N VAL A 64 -5.74 -3.55 -5.03
CA VAL A 64 -4.31 -3.81 -4.90
C VAL A 64 -3.89 -4.86 -5.92
N ARG A 65 -2.73 -4.68 -6.52
CA ARG A 65 -2.12 -5.66 -7.44
C ARG A 65 -0.68 -5.93 -7.01
N VAL A 66 -0.29 -7.18 -7.15
CA VAL A 66 1.06 -7.67 -6.88
C VAL A 66 1.65 -8.17 -8.19
N PHE A 67 2.84 -7.70 -8.53
CA PHE A 67 3.58 -8.09 -9.73
C PHE A 67 4.96 -8.59 -9.35
N ASN A 68 5.43 -9.63 -10.02
CA ASN A 68 6.83 -10.02 -9.90
C ASN A 68 7.76 -9.04 -10.65
N ARG A 69 9.07 -9.21 -10.50
CA ARG A 69 10.07 -8.36 -11.17
C ARG A 69 9.98 -8.40 -12.71
N ALA A 70 9.41 -9.44 -13.30
CA ALA A 70 9.19 -9.52 -14.75
C ALA A 70 7.96 -8.72 -15.21
N GLY A 71 7.18 -8.15 -14.29
CA GLY A 71 5.94 -7.43 -14.57
C GLY A 71 4.73 -8.34 -14.78
N VAL A 72 4.85 -9.62 -14.42
CA VAL A 72 3.72 -10.55 -14.43
C VAL A 72 2.87 -10.31 -13.19
N GLN A 73 1.57 -10.09 -13.38
CA GLN A 73 0.64 -9.93 -12.28
C GLN A 73 0.42 -11.27 -11.57
N LEU A 74 0.85 -11.35 -10.32
CA LEU A 74 0.70 -12.53 -9.48
C LEU A 74 -0.66 -12.56 -8.79
N ARG A 75 -1.11 -11.40 -8.28
CA ARG A 75 -2.35 -11.26 -7.51
C ARG A 75 -3.07 -9.96 -7.83
N SER A 76 -4.39 -9.96 -7.58
CA SER A 76 -5.23 -8.76 -7.64
C SER A 76 -6.44 -8.96 -6.76
N PHE A 77 -6.64 -8.07 -5.79
CA PHE A 77 -7.76 -8.14 -4.84
C PHE A 77 -8.31 -6.76 -4.50
N LEU A 78 -9.52 -6.71 -3.95
CA LEU A 78 -10.12 -5.48 -3.45
C LEU A 78 -9.76 -5.30 -1.98
N ALA A 79 -9.07 -4.20 -1.65
CA ALA A 79 -8.70 -3.88 -0.28
C ALA A 79 -9.89 -3.38 0.56
N PHE A 80 -10.89 -2.79 -0.10
CA PHE A 80 -12.13 -2.28 0.51
C PHE A 80 -13.32 -2.68 -0.37
N PRO A 81 -14.57 -2.51 0.09
CA PRO A 81 -15.76 -2.80 -0.73
C PRO A 81 -15.69 -2.13 -2.10
N SER A 82 -16.17 -2.80 -3.14
CA SER A 82 -16.07 -2.34 -4.53
C SER A 82 -16.69 -0.96 -4.80
N ALA A 83 -17.64 -0.52 -3.98
CA ALA A 83 -18.26 0.80 -4.06
C ALA A 83 -17.37 1.94 -3.52
N TYR A 84 -16.34 1.62 -2.71
CA TYR A 84 -15.43 2.64 -2.18
C TYR A 84 -14.59 3.25 -3.32
N ARG A 85 -14.55 4.57 -3.37
CA ARG A 85 -13.80 5.35 -4.40
C ARG A 85 -12.84 6.37 -3.81
N GLY A 86 -12.62 6.31 -2.48
CA GLY A 86 -11.79 7.27 -1.76
C GLY A 86 -10.30 7.13 -1.96
N GLY A 87 -9.86 6.12 -2.73
CA GLY A 87 -8.44 5.84 -2.97
C GLY A 87 -7.79 4.99 -1.89
N VAL A 88 -6.71 4.34 -2.25
CA VAL A 88 -5.98 3.37 -1.43
C VAL A 88 -4.51 3.78 -1.34
N VAL A 89 -4.01 3.95 -0.13
CA VAL A 89 -2.58 4.01 0.16
C VAL A 89 -2.12 2.68 0.69
N HIS A 90 -0.84 2.35 0.52
CA HIS A 90 -0.29 1.09 1.05
C HIS A 90 1.19 1.24 1.42
N ALA A 91 1.64 0.32 2.25
CA ALA A 91 3.03 0.07 2.60
C ALA A 91 3.22 -1.45 2.77
N THR A 92 4.45 -1.91 2.77
CA THR A 92 4.81 -3.30 3.03
C THR A 92 5.79 -3.38 4.21
N GLY A 93 5.76 -4.49 4.93
CA GLY A 93 6.69 -4.81 6.00
C GLY A 93 6.24 -6.06 6.74
N ASP A 94 7.20 -6.80 7.29
CA ASP A 94 6.96 -7.95 8.14
C ASP A 94 6.46 -7.47 9.50
N VAL A 95 5.15 -7.52 9.70
CA VAL A 95 4.49 -7.01 10.92
C VAL A 95 4.05 -8.13 11.86
N ASP A 96 4.30 -9.37 11.53
CA ASP A 96 4.02 -10.52 12.40
C ASP A 96 5.26 -11.38 12.72
N GLY A 97 6.42 -11.04 12.12
CA GLY A 97 7.72 -11.62 12.42
C GLY A 97 7.98 -12.96 11.76
N ASP A 98 7.23 -13.31 10.72
CA ASP A 98 7.38 -14.59 10.02
C ASP A 98 8.44 -14.57 8.89
N GLY A 99 9.03 -13.41 8.61
CA GLY A 99 10.03 -13.18 7.57
C GLY A 99 9.45 -12.91 6.19
N VAL A 100 8.12 -12.82 6.06
CA VAL A 100 7.41 -12.43 4.83
C VAL A 100 6.66 -11.14 5.09
N GLU A 101 6.79 -10.19 4.18
CA GLU A 101 6.14 -8.90 4.38
C GLU A 101 4.62 -8.96 4.12
N GLU A 102 3.85 -8.31 4.97
CA GLU A 102 2.43 -8.04 4.75
C GLU A 102 2.22 -6.83 3.86
N ILE A 103 1.01 -6.76 3.27
CA ILE A 103 0.51 -5.61 2.54
C ILE A 103 -0.43 -4.83 3.47
N ILE A 104 0.03 -3.72 4.00
CA ILE A 104 -0.73 -2.84 4.88
C ILE A 104 -1.40 -1.77 4.03
N VAL A 105 -2.73 -1.68 4.11
CA VAL A 105 -3.55 -0.83 3.25
C VAL A 105 -4.36 0.15 4.08
N GLY A 106 -4.40 1.39 3.66
CA GLY A 106 -5.17 2.45 4.30
C GLY A 106 -6.12 3.17 3.34
N THR A 107 -7.19 3.74 3.89
CA THR A 107 -8.07 4.63 3.15
C THR A 107 -7.38 5.98 2.89
N ALA A 108 -7.25 6.39 1.61
CA ALA A 108 -6.67 7.69 1.26
C ALA A 108 -7.61 8.86 1.57
N THR A 109 -8.92 8.61 1.62
CA THR A 109 -9.97 9.51 2.14
C THR A 109 -11.03 8.70 2.87
N GLY A 110 -11.92 9.39 3.59
CA GLY A 110 -12.90 8.72 4.44
C GLY A 110 -12.32 8.32 5.80
N THR A 111 -12.99 7.43 6.49
CA THR A 111 -12.55 6.96 7.81
C THR A 111 -11.16 6.33 7.75
N ALA A 112 -10.33 6.58 8.76
CA ALA A 112 -8.95 6.12 8.85
C ALA A 112 -8.85 4.60 9.09
N GLN A 113 -9.38 3.79 8.16
CA GLN A 113 -9.34 2.34 8.26
C GLN A 113 -8.02 1.81 7.75
N VAL A 114 -7.41 0.92 8.52
CA VAL A 114 -6.22 0.12 8.16
C VAL A 114 -6.65 -1.33 8.00
N ARG A 115 -6.12 -1.98 6.98
CA ARG A 115 -6.26 -3.42 6.74
C ARG A 115 -4.92 -4.03 6.43
N VAL A 116 -4.64 -5.18 7.02
CA VAL A 116 -3.43 -5.96 6.82
C VAL A 116 -3.78 -7.21 6.02
N PHE A 117 -3.07 -7.42 4.94
CA PHE A 117 -3.25 -8.57 4.04
C PHE A 117 -1.95 -9.35 3.90
N SER A 118 -2.05 -10.66 3.80
CA SER A 118 -0.94 -11.47 3.30
C SER A 118 -0.65 -11.18 1.82
N GLY A 119 0.50 -11.57 1.33
CA GLY A 119 0.83 -11.49 -0.10
C GLY A 119 -0.11 -12.25 -1.04
N THR A 120 -0.92 -13.19 -0.51
CA THR A 120 -1.98 -13.86 -1.27
C THR A 120 -3.25 -13.03 -1.41
N GLY A 121 -3.36 -11.90 -0.69
CA GLY A 121 -4.55 -11.06 -0.65
C GLY A 121 -5.59 -11.50 0.39
N LYS A 122 -5.23 -12.41 1.30
CA LYS A 122 -6.09 -12.80 2.43
C LYS A 122 -6.05 -11.69 3.49
N LEU A 123 -7.20 -11.19 3.91
CA LEU A 123 -7.32 -10.26 5.03
C LEU A 123 -6.91 -10.97 6.34
N ILE A 124 -5.88 -10.44 7.00
CA ILE A 124 -5.40 -10.93 8.29
C ILE A 124 -6.08 -10.17 9.42
N ARG A 125 -6.12 -8.81 9.34
CA ARG A 125 -6.72 -7.95 10.37
C ARG A 125 -7.17 -6.60 9.83
N GLN A 126 -7.97 -5.91 10.62
CA GLN A 126 -8.38 -4.54 10.31
C GLN A 126 -8.67 -3.75 11.60
N PHE A 127 -8.40 -2.45 11.56
CA PHE A 127 -8.68 -1.52 12.66
C PHE A 127 -8.84 -0.09 12.15
N PHE A 128 -9.22 0.84 13.04
CA PHE A 128 -9.25 2.27 12.74
C PHE A 128 -8.06 2.94 13.44
N ALA A 129 -7.21 3.62 12.66
CA ALA A 129 -6.06 4.34 13.20
C ALA A 129 -6.46 5.59 14.00
N PHE A 130 -7.63 6.17 13.70
CA PHE A 130 -8.17 7.34 14.38
C PHE A 130 -9.67 7.15 14.64
N THR A 131 -10.27 8.10 15.36
CA THR A 131 -11.71 8.05 15.65
C THR A 131 -12.53 8.03 14.35
N LYS A 132 -13.72 7.40 14.39
CA LYS A 132 -14.62 7.31 13.22
C LYS A 132 -15.11 8.65 12.70
N GLN A 133 -15.06 9.69 13.50
CA GLN A 133 -15.40 11.08 13.12
C GLN A 133 -14.32 11.68 12.19
N TYR A 134 -13.10 11.16 12.22
CA TYR A 134 -12.06 11.61 11.32
C TYR A 134 -12.25 10.97 9.93
N THR A 135 -12.40 11.80 8.91
CA THR A 135 -12.67 11.39 7.52
C THR A 135 -11.63 11.88 6.51
N GLY A 136 -10.49 12.38 6.98
CA GLY A 136 -9.44 12.96 6.12
C GLY A 136 -8.53 11.96 5.43
N GLY A 137 -8.70 10.65 5.67
CA GLY A 137 -7.79 9.62 5.17
C GLY A 137 -6.45 9.58 5.92
N ILE A 138 -5.59 8.63 5.57
CA ILE A 138 -4.30 8.42 6.23
C ILE A 138 -3.15 8.26 5.25
N ARG A 139 -1.92 8.38 5.77
CA ARG A 139 -0.68 7.88 5.16
C ARG A 139 -0.11 6.80 6.06
N LEU A 140 0.60 5.86 5.46
CA LEU A 140 1.18 4.71 6.15
C LEU A 140 2.69 4.68 5.96
N ALA A 141 3.36 4.22 7.00
CA ALA A 141 4.74 3.78 6.98
C ALA A 141 4.88 2.55 7.88
N ILE A 142 5.87 1.73 7.61
CA ILE A 142 6.19 0.53 8.38
C ILE A 142 7.66 0.61 8.76
N ALA A 143 7.97 0.45 10.02
CA ALA A 143 9.33 0.46 10.53
C ALA A 143 9.37 -0.14 11.94
N ASP A 144 10.50 -0.74 12.30
CA ASP A 144 10.85 -1.04 13.68
C ASP A 144 11.25 0.28 14.37
N VAL A 145 10.37 0.84 15.20
CA VAL A 145 10.56 2.16 15.83
C VAL A 145 10.97 2.09 17.30
N ASP A 146 11.00 0.92 17.88
CA ASP A 146 11.45 0.71 19.27
C ASP A 146 12.67 -0.21 19.36
N GLY A 147 13.09 -0.81 18.24
CA GLY A 147 14.31 -1.60 18.12
C GLY A 147 14.16 -3.03 18.64
N ASP A 148 12.94 -3.55 18.73
CA ASP A 148 12.67 -4.90 19.21
C ASP A 148 12.77 -5.98 18.12
N GLY A 149 12.96 -5.56 16.85
CA GLY A 149 13.08 -6.43 15.69
C GLY A 149 11.76 -6.71 14.98
N SER A 150 10.64 -6.23 15.51
CA SER A 150 9.33 -6.31 14.87
C SER A 150 8.97 -4.97 14.23
N ASN A 151 8.21 -4.97 13.16
CA ASN A 151 7.81 -3.72 12.53
C ASN A 151 6.47 -3.21 13.07
N GLU A 152 6.42 -1.90 13.38
CA GLU A 152 5.20 -1.17 13.71
C GLU A 152 4.51 -0.61 12.48
N ILE A 153 3.20 -0.44 12.61
CA ILE A 153 2.35 0.26 11.65
C ILE A 153 2.19 1.70 12.09
N LEU A 154 2.76 2.64 11.33
CA LEU A 154 2.64 4.07 11.55
C LEU A 154 1.54 4.61 10.64
N ALA A 155 0.53 5.26 11.22
CA ALA A 155 -0.52 5.94 10.49
C ALA A 155 -0.52 7.43 10.81
N SER A 156 -0.44 8.29 9.80
CA SER A 156 -0.53 9.73 9.98
C SER A 156 -1.83 10.30 9.40
N LYS A 157 -2.41 11.28 10.10
CA LYS A 157 -3.52 12.08 9.55
C LYS A 157 -3.05 12.97 8.42
N PHE A 158 -3.86 13.07 7.38
CA PHE A 158 -3.68 14.07 6.33
C PHE A 158 -4.64 15.23 6.57
N SER A 159 -4.32 16.08 7.56
CA SER A 159 -5.18 17.19 8.00
C SER A 159 -4.37 18.35 8.59
N LYS A 160 -5.06 19.45 8.92
CA LYS A 160 -4.46 20.63 9.60
C LYS A 160 -3.97 20.32 11.03
N ASP A 161 -4.44 19.23 11.65
CA ASP A 161 -3.94 18.71 12.93
C ASP A 161 -3.19 17.38 12.64
N PRO A 162 -1.93 17.44 12.18
CA PRO A 162 -1.17 16.25 11.83
C PRO A 162 -0.82 15.47 13.10
N ARG A 163 -1.23 14.21 13.15
CA ARG A 163 -0.88 13.27 14.21
C ARG A 163 -0.40 11.99 13.59
N VAL A 164 0.60 11.38 14.22
CA VAL A 164 1.05 10.03 13.94
C VAL A 164 0.58 9.14 15.08
N ALA A 165 -0.05 8.04 14.74
CA ALA A 165 -0.39 6.95 15.65
C ALA A 165 0.46 5.74 15.30
N ILE A 166 1.00 5.06 16.29
CA ILE A 166 1.86 3.90 16.15
C ILE A 166 1.12 2.69 16.73
N PHE A 167 1.10 1.62 15.96
CA PHE A 167 0.44 0.37 16.32
C PHE A 167 1.42 -0.78 16.17
N SER A 168 1.34 -1.76 17.07
CA SER A 168 2.02 -3.03 16.86
C SER A 168 1.52 -3.71 15.58
N GLY A 169 2.26 -4.65 15.06
CA GLY A 169 1.81 -5.48 13.94
C GLY A 169 0.45 -6.17 14.20
N SER A 170 0.09 -6.40 15.46
CA SER A 170 -1.25 -6.89 15.85
C SER A 170 -2.36 -5.82 15.81
N GLY A 171 -2.02 -4.55 15.52
CA GLY A 171 -2.98 -3.44 15.47
C GLY A 171 -3.33 -2.84 16.83
N ILE A 172 -2.55 -3.13 17.86
CA ILE A 172 -2.70 -2.54 19.20
C ILE A 172 -2.03 -1.16 19.19
N PHE A 173 -2.74 -0.12 19.63
CA PHE A 173 -2.21 1.23 19.74
C PHE A 173 -1.08 1.28 20.79
N ILE A 174 0.05 1.87 20.40
CA ILE A 174 1.24 2.03 21.26
C ILE A 174 1.36 3.48 21.72
N ARG A 175 1.35 4.44 20.80
CA ARG A 175 1.47 5.88 21.09
C ARG A 175 1.05 6.78 19.92
#